data_9da5e9e34e86aef0758c447c4cc89a83
#
_entry.id   9da5e9e34e86aef0758c447c4cc89a83
#
_cell.length_a   1.000
_cell.length_b   1.000
_cell.length_c   1.000
_cell.angle_alpha   90.00
_cell.angle_beta   90.00
_cell.angle_gamma   90.00
#
_symmetry.space_group_name_H-M   'P 1'
#
loop_
_entity.id
_entity.type
_entity.pdbx_description
1 polymer ?
#
loop_
_entity_poly.entity_id
_entity_poly.type
_entity_poly.pdbx_seq_one_letter_code
_entity_poly.pdbx_strand_id
1 'polypeptide(L)'
;MLRSLVGSEMCIRDRCMVTFNMSRSASYYESGIGRGMGFRDSCQDLLGFVHLIPDRARQRILDIASTQFEDGSAYHQYQPLTKKGNSDIGSGFNDDPLWLIAGTAAYIKETGDYSILDERTPYDNDDSKATDLMEHLRRSFHYTMEHRGPHKLPLIGRADWNDCLNLNCFSTEPGESFQTFGPSEGPNAESVFIAGMFVRYGKDYVEICRHRGMAEEAALAEEAIADMEKTVLDAGWDGEWFLRAYDHYKNKIGSKECEDGKIYIEPQGFCVMAEIGLKEGNCLKAMESVEKYLDTKYGIVLLLSLIHISEPTRLLSI
;
A
#
# COMPACT_ATOMS: atom_id res chain seq x y z
N MET A 1 -1.25 13.30 41.07
CA MET A 1 -0.99 12.19 40.17
C MET A 1 -2.11 11.99 39.10
N LEU A 2 -3.37 12.05 39.43
CA LEU A 2 -4.50 11.90 38.48
C LEU A 2 -4.57 12.96 37.37
N ARG A 3 -4.14 14.20 37.64
CA ARG A 3 -4.21 15.29 36.62
C ARG A 3 -3.21 15.14 35.46
N SER A 4 -2.10 14.44 35.63
CA SER A 4 -1.12 14.23 34.57
C SER A 4 -1.50 13.09 33.63
N LEU A 5 -2.22 12.08 34.11
CA LEU A 5 -2.74 10.98 33.29
C LEU A 5 -3.87 11.45 32.36
N VAL A 6 -4.82 12.25 32.92
CA VAL A 6 -5.90 12.86 32.14
C VAL A 6 -5.35 13.76 31.01
N GLY A 7 -4.29 14.50 31.27
CA GLY A 7 -3.63 15.30 30.25
C GLY A 7 -2.99 14.46 29.13
N SER A 8 -2.41 13.31 29.47
CA SER A 8 -1.81 12.40 28.46
C SER A 8 -2.86 11.74 27.58
N GLU A 9 -3.96 11.28 28.15
CA GLU A 9 -5.08 10.70 27.38
C GLU A 9 -5.73 11.73 26.45
N MET A 10 -5.93 12.96 26.92
CA MET A 10 -6.41 14.05 26.07
C MET A 10 -5.44 14.32 24.92
N CYS A 11 -4.13 14.39 25.17
CA CYS A 11 -3.15 14.60 24.11
C CYS A 11 -3.12 13.46 23.09
N ILE A 12 -3.28 12.21 23.51
CA ILE A 12 -3.36 11.06 22.60
C ILE A 12 -4.62 11.16 21.75
N ARG A 13 -5.78 11.39 22.36
CA ARG A 13 -7.05 11.56 21.64
C ARG A 13 -6.99 12.73 20.66
N ASP A 14 -6.43 13.86 21.06
CA ASP A 14 -6.28 15.03 20.22
C ASP A 14 -5.39 14.73 19.00
N ARG A 15 -4.29 13.99 19.18
CA ARG A 15 -3.45 13.54 18.06
C ARG A 15 -4.19 12.63 17.10
N CYS A 16 -4.97 11.67 17.61
CA CYS A 16 -5.79 10.81 16.77
C CYS A 16 -6.85 11.60 16.01
N MET A 17 -7.49 12.58 16.65
CA MET A 17 -8.44 13.48 16.00
C MET A 17 -7.76 14.36 14.95
N VAL A 18 -6.53 14.82 15.19
CA VAL A 18 -5.75 15.56 14.19
C VAL A 18 -5.42 14.65 13.01
N THR A 19 -4.94 13.44 13.24
CA THR A 19 -4.65 12.46 12.18
C THR A 19 -5.90 12.16 11.36
N PHE A 20 -7.05 11.98 12.00
CA PHE A 20 -8.32 11.77 11.30
C PHE A 20 -8.75 12.96 10.43
N ASN A 21 -8.65 14.19 10.97
CA ASN A 21 -9.15 15.39 10.30
C ASN A 21 -8.15 16.04 9.36
N MET A 22 -6.87 15.86 9.62
CA MET A 22 -5.76 16.50 8.90
C MET A 22 -4.78 15.45 8.42
N SER A 23 -5.29 14.44 7.71
CA SER A 23 -4.45 13.42 7.08
C SER A 23 -3.26 14.07 6.37
N ARG A 24 -2.14 13.36 6.29
CA ARG A 24 -0.89 13.85 5.69
C ARG A 24 -1.10 14.56 4.37
N SER A 25 -1.90 13.98 3.49
CA SER A 25 -2.20 14.53 2.17
C SER A 25 -3.11 15.76 2.18
N ALA A 26 -3.74 16.09 3.30
CA ALA A 26 -4.50 17.33 3.49
C ALA A 26 -3.71 18.41 4.25
N SER A 27 -2.47 18.13 4.65
CA SER A 27 -1.67 19.10 5.37
C SER A 27 -1.17 20.20 4.42
N TYR A 28 -1.20 21.42 4.91
CA TYR A 28 -0.71 22.60 4.16
C TYR A 28 0.76 22.46 3.76
N TYR A 29 1.56 21.82 4.60
CA TYR A 29 3.00 21.66 4.38
C TYR A 29 3.35 20.57 3.39
N GLU A 30 2.58 19.48 3.36
CA GLU A 30 2.85 18.32 2.52
C GLU A 30 2.19 18.45 1.15
N SER A 31 0.94 18.90 1.12
CA SER A 31 0.12 18.87 -0.09
C SER A 31 -0.23 20.24 -0.65
N GLY A 32 -0.02 21.31 0.12
CA GLY A 32 -0.42 22.66 -0.27
C GLY A 32 -1.94 22.83 -0.36
N ILE A 33 -2.36 23.98 -0.89
CA ILE A 33 -3.77 24.28 -1.12
C ILE A 33 -4.23 23.57 -2.39
N GLY A 34 -5.29 22.78 -2.29
CA GLY A 34 -5.96 22.17 -3.44
C GLY A 34 -5.64 20.69 -3.68
N ARG A 35 -4.69 20.07 -2.96
CA ARG A 35 -4.55 18.62 -2.96
C ARG A 35 -5.58 17.96 -2.07
N GLY A 36 -5.94 16.73 -2.43
CA GLY A 36 -6.86 15.90 -1.66
C GLY A 36 -6.17 15.07 -0.58
N MET A 37 -6.96 14.30 0.13
CA MET A 37 -6.49 13.23 1.01
C MET A 37 -6.16 12.00 0.15
N GLY A 38 -5.04 11.33 0.43
CA GLY A 38 -4.69 10.08 -0.24
C GLY A 38 -5.59 8.94 0.21
N PHE A 39 -5.96 8.08 -0.72
CA PHE A 39 -6.68 6.85 -0.45
C PHE A 39 -5.88 5.95 0.50
N ARG A 40 -4.69 5.59 0.09
CA ARG A 40 -3.72 4.81 0.86
C ARG A 40 -3.39 5.46 2.19
N ASP A 41 -3.04 6.76 2.18
CA ASP A 41 -2.66 7.48 3.38
C ASP A 41 -3.76 7.48 4.43
N SER A 42 -5.01 7.65 4.01
CA SER A 42 -6.16 7.61 4.92
C SER A 42 -6.36 6.23 5.54
N CYS A 43 -6.12 5.14 4.78
CA CYS A 43 -6.16 3.78 5.32
C CYS A 43 -5.01 3.52 6.30
N GLN A 44 -3.79 3.98 6.00
CA GLN A 44 -2.64 3.84 6.89
C GLN A 44 -2.83 4.62 8.19
N ASP A 45 -3.31 5.86 8.10
CA ASP A 45 -3.60 6.69 9.28
C ASP A 45 -4.70 6.05 10.15
N LEU A 46 -5.69 5.41 9.51
CA LEU A 46 -6.74 4.67 10.22
C LEU A 46 -6.17 3.55 11.08
N LEU A 47 -5.16 2.83 10.63
CA LEU A 47 -4.49 1.78 11.42
C LEU A 47 -3.91 2.35 12.73
N GLY A 48 -3.50 3.62 12.72
CA GLY A 48 -2.93 4.30 13.89
C GLY A 48 -3.96 4.80 14.90
N PHE A 49 -5.24 5.01 14.52
CA PHE A 49 -6.24 5.58 15.43
C PHE A 49 -7.49 4.74 15.65
N VAL A 50 -7.66 3.62 14.96
CA VAL A 50 -8.86 2.77 15.03
C VAL A 50 -9.23 2.36 16.45
N HIS A 51 -8.26 2.08 17.30
CA HIS A 51 -8.45 1.63 18.68
C HIS A 51 -8.92 2.76 19.62
N LEU A 52 -8.78 4.04 19.25
CA LEU A 52 -9.16 5.17 20.10
C LEU A 52 -10.46 5.85 19.65
N ILE A 53 -10.73 5.87 18.34
CA ILE A 53 -11.89 6.54 17.77
C ILE A 53 -12.55 5.67 16.68
N PRO A 54 -13.01 4.46 17.02
CA PRO A 54 -13.50 3.47 16.05
C PRO A 54 -14.69 3.99 15.22
N ASP A 55 -15.57 4.81 15.78
CA ASP A 55 -16.69 5.40 15.04
C ASP A 55 -16.20 6.28 13.88
N ARG A 56 -15.09 7.00 14.07
CA ARG A 56 -14.48 7.82 13.03
C ARG A 56 -13.72 6.95 12.01
N ALA A 57 -13.13 5.86 12.47
CA ALA A 57 -12.52 4.88 11.58
C ALA A 57 -13.57 4.26 10.65
N ARG A 58 -14.72 3.86 11.18
CA ARG A 58 -15.85 3.35 10.40
C ARG A 58 -16.30 4.33 9.33
N GLN A 59 -16.51 5.59 9.71
CA GLN A 59 -16.88 6.65 8.76
C GLN A 59 -15.82 6.82 7.67
N ARG A 60 -14.54 6.81 8.04
CA ARG A 60 -13.43 6.99 7.09
C ARG A 60 -13.36 5.84 6.08
N ILE A 61 -13.59 4.59 6.49
CA ILE A 61 -13.64 3.43 5.59
C ILE A 61 -14.71 3.63 4.52
N LEU A 62 -15.91 4.05 4.90
CA LEU A 62 -17.01 4.29 3.96
C LEU A 62 -16.72 5.48 3.02
N ASP A 63 -16.14 6.57 3.55
CA ASP A 63 -15.71 7.72 2.74
C ASP A 63 -14.68 7.29 1.66
N ILE A 64 -13.70 6.47 2.04
CA ILE A 64 -12.66 5.97 1.15
C ILE A 64 -13.27 5.01 0.11
N ALA A 65 -14.07 4.03 0.55
CA ALA A 65 -14.70 3.06 -0.35
C ALA A 65 -15.58 3.74 -1.41
N SER A 66 -16.22 4.87 -1.08
CA SER A 66 -17.03 5.63 -2.03
C SER A 66 -16.25 6.22 -3.22
N THR A 67 -14.92 6.24 -3.13
CA THR A 67 -14.03 6.71 -4.19
C THR A 67 -13.40 5.57 -5.00
N GLN A 68 -13.80 4.32 -4.76
CA GLN A 68 -13.41 3.17 -5.55
C GLN A 68 -14.20 3.12 -6.87
N PHE A 69 -13.59 2.59 -7.93
CA PHE A 69 -14.26 2.30 -9.20
C PHE A 69 -14.86 0.89 -9.23
N GLU A 70 -15.79 0.66 -10.16
CA GLU A 70 -16.47 -0.64 -10.30
C GLU A 70 -15.53 -1.78 -10.69
N ASP A 71 -14.38 -1.50 -11.29
CA ASP A 71 -13.34 -2.49 -11.61
C ASP A 71 -12.46 -2.89 -10.41
N GLY A 72 -12.63 -2.20 -9.26
CA GLY A 72 -11.86 -2.43 -8.05
C GLY A 72 -10.65 -1.51 -7.86
N SER A 73 -10.27 -0.72 -8.89
CA SER A 73 -9.30 0.37 -8.72
C SER A 73 -9.90 1.52 -7.92
N ALA A 74 -9.10 2.51 -7.57
CA ALA A 74 -9.56 3.63 -6.76
C ALA A 74 -8.94 4.96 -7.21
N TYR A 75 -9.60 6.06 -6.91
CA TYR A 75 -8.95 7.35 -6.96
C TYR A 75 -7.80 7.40 -5.95
N HIS A 76 -6.63 7.80 -6.41
CA HIS A 76 -5.48 7.94 -5.52
C HIS A 76 -5.69 9.04 -4.46
N GLN A 77 -6.49 10.06 -4.77
CA GLN A 77 -6.82 11.15 -3.86
C GLN A 77 -8.31 11.52 -3.93
N TYR A 78 -8.84 12.05 -2.82
CA TYR A 78 -10.20 12.56 -2.73
C TYR A 78 -10.25 13.86 -1.92
N GLN A 79 -11.26 14.68 -2.15
CA GLN A 79 -11.45 15.94 -1.44
C GLN A 79 -12.04 15.72 -0.04
N PRO A 80 -11.40 16.25 1.02
CA PRO A 80 -11.81 15.95 2.40
C PRO A 80 -13.19 16.49 2.78
N LEU A 81 -13.64 17.59 2.17
CA LEU A 81 -14.94 18.21 2.46
C LEU A 81 -16.08 17.57 1.68
N THR A 82 -15.88 17.33 0.40
CA THR A 82 -16.92 16.79 -0.50
C THR A 82 -16.92 15.28 -0.57
N LYS A 83 -15.84 14.62 -0.12
CA LYS A 83 -15.60 13.18 -0.24
C LYS A 83 -15.55 12.66 -1.68
N LYS A 84 -15.38 13.54 -2.65
CA LYS A 84 -15.32 13.17 -4.07
C LYS A 84 -13.90 12.87 -4.50
N GLY A 85 -13.77 11.84 -5.33
CA GLY A 85 -12.50 11.48 -5.95
C GLY A 85 -11.92 12.61 -6.81
N ASN A 86 -10.60 12.68 -6.89
CA ASN A 86 -9.88 13.69 -7.67
C ASN A 86 -9.56 13.14 -9.08
N SER A 87 -10.36 13.56 -10.07
CA SER A 87 -10.20 13.11 -11.46
C SER A 87 -8.90 13.61 -12.13
N ASP A 88 -8.29 14.70 -11.65
CA ASP A 88 -7.05 15.22 -12.22
C ASP A 88 -5.85 14.29 -11.91
N ILE A 89 -5.88 13.67 -10.73
CA ILE A 89 -4.90 12.63 -10.36
C ILE A 89 -5.33 11.27 -10.91
N GLY A 90 -6.62 10.93 -10.81
CA GLY A 90 -7.18 9.67 -11.30
C GLY A 90 -6.79 8.46 -10.45
N SER A 91 -6.70 7.31 -11.11
CA SER A 91 -6.34 6.00 -10.54
C SER A 91 -4.96 5.54 -11.01
N GLY A 92 -4.68 4.25 -10.83
CA GLY A 92 -3.51 3.58 -11.38
C GLY A 92 -2.36 3.37 -10.38
N PHE A 93 -2.57 3.70 -9.11
CA PHE A 93 -1.68 3.29 -8.02
C PHE A 93 -2.19 1.95 -7.50
N ASN A 94 -1.58 0.86 -7.97
CA ASN A 94 -2.19 -0.47 -7.86
C ASN A 94 -2.08 -1.11 -6.47
N ASP A 95 -1.45 -0.46 -5.53
CA ASP A 95 -1.50 -0.82 -4.10
C ASP A 95 -2.74 -0.26 -3.38
N ASP A 96 -3.34 0.84 -3.87
CA ASP A 96 -4.48 1.51 -3.24
C ASP A 96 -5.63 0.55 -2.86
N PRO A 97 -6.12 -0.34 -3.75
CA PRO A 97 -7.22 -1.24 -3.42
C PRO A 97 -6.98 -2.13 -2.19
N LEU A 98 -5.75 -2.62 -2.01
CA LEU A 98 -5.41 -3.52 -0.90
C LEU A 98 -5.43 -2.81 0.46
N TRP A 99 -5.22 -1.51 0.48
CA TRP A 99 -5.30 -0.72 1.71
C TRP A 99 -6.73 -0.62 2.26
N LEU A 100 -7.76 -0.70 1.40
CA LEU A 100 -9.15 -0.76 1.87
C LEU A 100 -9.42 -2.05 2.65
N ILE A 101 -8.88 -3.18 2.18
CA ILE A 101 -8.97 -4.46 2.90
C ILE A 101 -8.25 -4.34 4.26
N ALA A 102 -7.04 -3.77 4.27
CA ALA A 102 -6.25 -3.58 5.48
C ALA A 102 -7.00 -2.74 6.53
N GLY A 103 -7.53 -1.58 6.12
CA GLY A 103 -8.27 -0.68 7.00
C GLY A 103 -9.54 -1.30 7.55
N THR A 104 -10.33 -1.97 6.70
CA THR A 104 -11.57 -2.65 7.11
C THR A 104 -11.27 -3.83 8.05
N ALA A 105 -10.26 -4.64 7.75
CA ALA A 105 -9.86 -5.74 8.60
C ALA A 105 -9.37 -5.26 9.98
N ALA A 106 -8.59 -4.17 10.03
CA ALA A 106 -8.16 -3.58 11.30
C ALA A 106 -9.34 -3.09 12.14
N TYR A 107 -10.32 -2.43 11.50
CA TYR A 107 -11.54 -2.00 12.19
C TYR A 107 -12.32 -3.18 12.77
N ILE A 108 -12.54 -4.23 11.98
CA ILE A 108 -13.26 -5.43 12.44
C ILE A 108 -12.49 -6.12 13.58
N LYS A 109 -11.18 -6.25 13.49
CA LYS A 109 -10.35 -6.87 14.53
C LYS A 109 -10.42 -6.10 15.85
N GLU A 110 -10.46 -4.77 15.78
CA GLU A 110 -10.52 -3.91 16.97
C GLU A 110 -11.93 -3.91 17.63
N THR A 111 -12.98 -3.87 16.81
CA THR A 111 -14.35 -3.62 17.29
C THR A 111 -15.22 -4.85 17.35
N GLY A 112 -14.94 -5.88 16.58
CA GLY A 112 -15.85 -7.01 16.34
C GLY A 112 -17.08 -6.64 15.49
N ASP A 113 -17.15 -5.43 14.95
CA ASP A 113 -18.29 -4.94 14.17
C ASP A 113 -18.22 -5.35 12.70
N TYR A 114 -18.78 -6.51 12.40
CA TYR A 114 -18.94 -6.98 11.02
C TYR A 114 -20.10 -6.31 10.27
N SER A 115 -20.96 -5.54 10.95
CA SER A 115 -22.09 -4.86 10.30
C SER A 115 -21.63 -3.82 9.26
N ILE A 116 -20.41 -3.33 9.38
CA ILE A 116 -19.81 -2.43 8.39
C ILE A 116 -19.81 -3.03 6.98
N LEU A 117 -19.72 -4.35 6.85
CA LEU A 117 -19.70 -5.05 5.57
C LEU A 117 -21.02 -4.95 4.80
N ASP A 118 -22.12 -4.67 5.49
CA ASP A 118 -23.46 -4.53 4.91
C ASP A 118 -23.79 -3.08 4.53
N GLU A 119 -22.88 -2.13 4.84
CA GLU A 119 -23.11 -0.72 4.52
C GLU A 119 -23.10 -0.48 3.02
N ARG A 120 -24.18 0.18 2.57
CA ARG A 120 -24.34 0.56 1.16
C ARG A 120 -23.42 1.73 0.83
N THR A 121 -22.43 1.48 -0.02
CA THR A 121 -21.42 2.46 -0.41
C THR A 121 -21.38 2.59 -1.94
N PRO A 122 -21.37 3.80 -2.48
CA PRO A 122 -21.33 4.02 -3.93
C PRO A 122 -19.95 3.72 -4.51
N TYR A 123 -19.88 3.40 -5.80
CA TYR A 123 -18.66 3.49 -6.60
C TYR A 123 -18.59 4.87 -7.28
N ASP A 124 -17.38 5.43 -7.38
CA ASP A 124 -17.14 6.74 -8.05
C ASP A 124 -18.05 7.87 -7.52
N ASN A 125 -18.38 7.81 -6.23
CA ASN A 125 -19.32 8.72 -5.59
C ASN A 125 -20.72 8.80 -6.27
N ASP A 126 -21.12 7.77 -7.02
CA ASP A 126 -22.41 7.66 -7.71
C ASP A 126 -23.35 6.71 -6.93
N ASP A 127 -24.30 7.29 -6.21
CA ASP A 127 -25.28 6.54 -5.39
C ASP A 127 -26.06 5.49 -6.17
N SER A 128 -26.24 5.66 -7.48
CA SER A 128 -26.93 4.68 -8.34
C SER A 128 -26.18 3.36 -8.49
N LYS A 129 -24.86 3.37 -8.21
CA LYS A 129 -23.96 2.23 -8.29
C LYS A 129 -23.62 1.61 -6.94
N ALA A 130 -24.31 2.03 -5.87
CA ALA A 130 -23.99 1.57 -4.52
C ALA A 130 -24.18 0.06 -4.35
N THR A 131 -23.19 -0.59 -3.76
CA THR A 131 -23.22 -1.98 -3.30
C THR A 131 -22.91 -2.05 -1.81
N ASP A 132 -22.90 -3.24 -1.22
CA ASP A 132 -22.39 -3.39 0.14
C ASP A 132 -20.85 -3.28 0.18
N LEU A 133 -20.29 -2.91 1.32
CA LEU A 133 -18.84 -2.78 1.49
C LEU A 133 -18.11 -4.11 1.24
N MET A 134 -18.76 -5.26 1.51
CA MET A 134 -18.16 -6.56 1.22
C MET A 134 -17.81 -6.71 -0.28
N GLU A 135 -18.69 -6.23 -1.16
CA GLU A 135 -18.43 -6.24 -2.61
C GLU A 135 -17.27 -5.32 -3.00
N HIS A 136 -17.09 -4.19 -2.32
CA HIS A 136 -15.92 -3.32 -2.50
C HIS A 136 -14.62 -4.06 -2.16
N LEU A 137 -14.59 -4.80 -1.03
CA LEU A 137 -13.42 -5.61 -0.66
C LEU A 137 -13.16 -6.72 -1.67
N ARG A 138 -14.22 -7.39 -2.15
CA ARG A 138 -14.12 -8.43 -3.17
C ARG A 138 -13.47 -7.87 -4.44
N ARG A 139 -13.94 -6.73 -4.93
CA ARG A 139 -13.37 -6.08 -6.11
C ARG A 139 -11.94 -5.62 -5.90
N SER A 140 -11.59 -5.11 -4.71
CA SER A 140 -10.20 -4.78 -4.36
C SER A 140 -9.27 -5.97 -4.47
N PHE A 141 -9.69 -7.14 -3.95
CA PHE A 141 -8.90 -8.36 -4.00
C PHE A 141 -8.76 -8.89 -5.44
N HIS A 142 -9.88 -8.96 -6.17
CA HIS A 142 -9.90 -9.44 -7.56
C HIS A 142 -9.12 -8.52 -8.50
N TYR A 143 -9.16 -7.20 -8.30
CA TYR A 143 -8.37 -6.27 -9.09
C TYR A 143 -6.88 -6.64 -9.09
N THR A 144 -6.29 -6.82 -7.92
CA THR A 144 -4.87 -7.19 -7.83
C THR A 144 -4.61 -8.61 -8.34
N MET A 145 -5.53 -9.55 -8.08
CA MET A 145 -5.43 -10.93 -8.55
C MET A 145 -5.41 -11.04 -10.08
N GLU A 146 -6.16 -10.18 -10.77
CA GLU A 146 -6.34 -10.21 -12.24
C GLU A 146 -5.33 -9.35 -12.98
N HIS A 147 -4.79 -8.30 -12.34
CA HIS A 147 -3.83 -7.37 -12.94
C HIS A 147 -2.39 -7.80 -12.70
N ARG A 148 -1.95 -8.83 -13.42
CA ARG A 148 -0.60 -9.40 -13.31
C ARG A 148 0.21 -9.22 -14.59
N GLY A 149 1.52 -9.05 -14.43
CA GLY A 149 2.47 -8.90 -15.51
C GLY A 149 3.09 -10.23 -16.00
N PRO A 150 4.17 -10.15 -16.78
CA PRO A 150 4.81 -11.31 -17.39
C PRO A 150 5.35 -12.35 -16.41
N HIS A 151 5.79 -11.94 -15.23
CA HIS A 151 6.28 -12.84 -14.17
C HIS A 151 5.14 -13.29 -13.23
N LYS A 152 3.88 -12.93 -13.53
CA LYS A 152 2.69 -13.18 -12.73
C LYS A 152 2.65 -12.42 -11.39
N LEU A 153 3.54 -11.48 -11.20
CA LEU A 153 3.49 -10.51 -10.10
C LEU A 153 2.46 -9.42 -10.43
N PRO A 154 1.91 -8.71 -9.43
CA PRO A 154 0.99 -7.61 -9.68
C PRO A 154 1.64 -6.49 -10.48
N LEU A 155 0.90 -5.95 -11.45
CA LEU A 155 1.31 -4.75 -12.18
C LEU A 155 1.39 -3.56 -11.21
N ILE A 156 2.46 -2.76 -11.35
CA ILE A 156 2.66 -1.60 -10.47
C ILE A 156 1.70 -0.44 -10.81
N GLY A 157 1.21 -0.36 -12.07
CA GLY A 157 0.46 0.79 -12.56
C GLY A 157 1.36 2.01 -12.73
N ARG A 158 0.87 3.18 -12.33
CA ARG A 158 1.65 4.44 -12.34
C ARG A 158 2.79 4.40 -11.34
N ALA A 159 2.51 3.90 -10.15
CA ALA A 159 3.44 3.64 -9.06
C ALA A 159 2.73 2.78 -8.01
N ASP A 160 3.44 2.36 -6.99
CA ASP A 160 2.87 1.81 -5.76
C ASP A 160 3.07 2.79 -4.59
N TRP A 161 3.26 2.30 -3.37
CA TRP A 161 3.47 3.12 -2.17
C TRP A 161 4.56 4.19 -2.34
N ASN A 162 5.58 3.91 -3.13
CA ASN A 162 6.57 4.91 -3.51
C ASN A 162 6.11 5.63 -4.79
N ASP A 163 5.40 6.73 -4.64
CA ASP A 163 4.83 7.52 -5.73
C ASP A 163 5.87 7.99 -6.77
N CYS A 164 7.14 8.01 -6.40
CA CYS A 164 8.23 8.38 -7.29
C CYS A 164 8.76 7.21 -8.13
N LEU A 165 8.37 5.98 -7.82
CA LEU A 165 8.83 4.78 -8.52
C LEU A 165 7.91 4.46 -9.70
N ASN A 166 8.00 5.25 -10.75
CA ASN A 166 7.29 5.00 -12.00
C ASN A 166 8.16 4.17 -12.94
N LEU A 167 7.83 2.91 -13.12
CA LEU A 167 8.60 1.94 -13.90
C LEU A 167 8.08 1.74 -15.33
N ASN A 168 7.08 2.52 -15.74
CA ASN A 168 6.51 2.51 -17.09
C ASN A 168 6.89 3.73 -17.92
N CYS A 169 7.32 4.82 -17.28
CA CYS A 169 7.67 6.07 -17.95
C CYS A 169 9.18 6.25 -17.99
N PHE A 170 9.73 6.25 -19.20
CA PHE A 170 11.16 6.45 -19.45
C PHE A 170 11.33 7.69 -20.32
N SER A 171 11.42 8.86 -19.69
CA SER A 171 11.75 10.09 -20.38
C SER A 171 13.26 10.22 -20.51
N THR A 172 13.72 10.67 -21.67
CA THR A 172 15.12 11.04 -21.92
C THR A 172 15.35 12.55 -21.90
N GLU A 173 14.28 13.32 -21.78
CA GLU A 173 14.33 14.77 -21.82
C GLU A 173 14.29 15.38 -20.42
N PRO A 174 15.26 16.24 -20.06
CA PRO A 174 15.23 16.97 -18.81
C PRO A 174 13.98 17.84 -18.70
N GLY A 175 13.22 17.73 -17.65
CA GLY A 175 11.98 18.49 -17.44
C GLY A 175 10.71 17.74 -17.78
N GLU A 176 10.80 16.59 -18.42
CA GLU A 176 9.68 15.66 -18.49
C GLU A 176 9.50 14.93 -17.14
N SER A 177 8.26 14.71 -16.76
CA SER A 177 7.95 13.92 -15.60
C SER A 177 6.94 12.83 -15.93
N PHE A 178 6.96 11.74 -15.20
CA PHE A 178 6.00 10.64 -15.36
C PHE A 178 4.55 11.05 -15.15
N GLN A 179 4.30 12.16 -14.48
CA GLN A 179 2.95 12.70 -14.27
C GLN A 179 2.38 13.34 -15.53
N THR A 180 3.22 13.82 -16.42
CA THR A 180 2.84 14.61 -17.60
C THR A 180 3.25 13.98 -18.92
N PHE A 181 4.22 13.06 -18.94
CA PHE A 181 4.79 12.49 -20.16
C PHE A 181 4.87 10.97 -20.09
N GLY A 182 4.80 10.37 -21.25
CA GLY A 182 4.96 8.92 -21.45
C GLY A 182 3.76 8.10 -20.99
N PRO A 183 3.82 6.78 -21.15
CA PRO A 183 2.82 5.91 -20.55
C PRO A 183 2.97 5.93 -19.04
N SER A 184 1.90 6.25 -18.33
CA SER A 184 1.87 6.18 -16.87
C SER A 184 1.65 4.75 -16.36
N GLU A 185 1.08 3.89 -17.20
CA GLU A 185 0.77 2.50 -16.90
C GLU A 185 1.22 1.60 -18.05
N GLY A 186 1.44 0.32 -17.78
CA GLY A 186 1.87 -0.63 -18.80
C GLY A 186 1.66 -2.09 -18.37
N PRO A 187 1.83 -3.02 -19.32
CA PRO A 187 1.56 -4.43 -19.07
C PRO A 187 2.76 -5.22 -18.52
N ASN A 188 3.90 -4.58 -18.26
CA ASN A 188 5.13 -5.28 -17.95
C ASN A 188 5.74 -4.94 -16.59
N ALA A 189 5.56 -3.71 -16.11
CA ALA A 189 6.17 -3.29 -14.85
C ALA A 189 5.40 -3.87 -13.66
N GLU A 190 6.11 -4.60 -12.79
CA GLU A 190 5.53 -5.42 -11.72
C GLU A 190 6.12 -5.06 -10.36
N SER A 191 5.33 -5.16 -9.30
CA SER A 191 5.75 -4.83 -7.93
C SER A 191 5.75 -6.06 -7.02
N VAL A 192 6.91 -6.39 -6.45
CA VAL A 192 7.02 -7.41 -5.40
C VAL A 192 6.44 -6.91 -4.08
N PHE A 193 6.46 -5.61 -3.84
CA PHE A 193 5.84 -4.98 -2.69
C PHE A 193 4.32 -5.21 -2.69
N ILE A 194 3.63 -4.96 -3.81
CA ILE A 194 2.18 -5.21 -3.94
C ILE A 194 1.89 -6.71 -3.78
N ALA A 195 2.75 -7.60 -4.29
CA ALA A 195 2.59 -9.05 -4.09
C ALA A 195 2.64 -9.42 -2.61
N GLY A 196 3.59 -8.88 -1.84
CA GLY A 196 3.65 -9.04 -0.39
C GLY A 196 2.40 -8.52 0.32
N MET A 197 1.89 -7.34 -0.08
CA MET A 197 0.62 -6.80 0.43
C MET A 197 -0.57 -7.71 0.12
N PHE A 198 -0.66 -8.21 -1.12
CA PHE A 198 -1.72 -9.10 -1.54
C PHE A 198 -1.79 -10.36 -0.67
N VAL A 199 -0.65 -11.00 -0.42
CA VAL A 199 -0.58 -12.16 0.47
C VAL A 199 -0.96 -11.77 1.91
N ARG A 200 -0.41 -10.68 2.43
CA ARG A 200 -0.65 -10.25 3.82
C ARG A 200 -2.12 -9.90 4.08
N TYR A 201 -2.70 -9.04 3.26
CA TYR A 201 -4.07 -8.59 3.44
C TYR A 201 -5.11 -9.55 2.84
N GLY A 202 -4.69 -10.38 1.89
CA GLY A 202 -5.49 -11.48 1.39
C GLY A 202 -5.86 -12.49 2.48
N LYS A 203 -4.93 -12.79 3.40
CA LYS A 203 -5.23 -13.64 4.58
C LYS A 203 -6.35 -13.04 5.44
N ASP A 204 -6.35 -11.73 5.65
CA ASP A 204 -7.41 -11.02 6.36
C ASP A 204 -8.75 -11.06 5.57
N TYR A 205 -8.69 -10.93 4.25
CA TYR A 205 -9.86 -11.05 3.38
C TYR A 205 -10.49 -12.44 3.44
N VAL A 206 -9.69 -13.50 3.44
CA VAL A 206 -10.17 -14.89 3.60
C VAL A 206 -10.92 -15.06 4.92
N GLU A 207 -10.42 -14.52 6.02
CA GLU A 207 -11.09 -14.57 7.32
C GLU A 207 -12.46 -13.85 7.29
N ILE A 208 -12.53 -12.69 6.64
CA ILE A 208 -13.77 -11.95 6.43
C ILE A 208 -14.76 -12.77 5.59
N CYS A 209 -14.33 -13.36 4.47
CA CYS A 209 -15.15 -14.22 3.62
C CYS A 209 -15.71 -15.42 4.41
N ARG A 210 -14.88 -16.08 5.20
CA ARG A 210 -15.29 -17.21 6.04
C ARG A 210 -16.34 -16.81 7.08
N HIS A 211 -16.14 -15.66 7.73
CA HIS A 211 -17.12 -15.13 8.67
C HIS A 211 -18.48 -14.84 8.02
N ARG A 212 -18.45 -14.36 6.76
CA ARG A 212 -19.66 -14.10 5.97
C ARG A 212 -20.29 -15.35 5.35
N GLY A 213 -19.70 -16.53 5.54
CA GLY A 213 -20.16 -17.78 4.94
C GLY A 213 -19.92 -17.90 3.45
N MET A 214 -19.04 -17.09 2.88
CA MET A 214 -18.65 -17.06 1.45
C MET A 214 -17.56 -18.12 1.20
N ALA A 215 -17.90 -19.40 1.33
CA ALA A 215 -16.92 -20.48 1.32
C ALA A 215 -16.18 -20.63 -0.03
N GLU A 216 -16.88 -20.45 -1.15
CA GLU A 216 -16.29 -20.53 -2.50
C GLU A 216 -15.31 -19.39 -2.74
N GLU A 217 -15.66 -18.17 -2.34
CA GLU A 217 -14.79 -16.99 -2.44
C GLU A 217 -13.56 -17.13 -1.53
N ALA A 218 -13.73 -17.62 -0.31
CA ALA A 218 -12.61 -17.90 0.59
C ALA A 218 -11.63 -18.92 0.01
N ALA A 219 -12.13 -20.00 -0.61
CA ALA A 219 -11.29 -21.03 -1.23
C ALA A 219 -10.53 -20.48 -2.45
N LEU A 220 -11.21 -19.68 -3.30
CA LEU A 220 -10.58 -18.98 -4.42
C LEU A 220 -9.47 -18.05 -3.95
N ALA A 221 -9.74 -17.26 -2.91
CA ALA A 221 -8.75 -16.33 -2.36
C ALA A 221 -7.54 -17.08 -1.77
N GLU A 222 -7.74 -18.20 -1.09
CA GLU A 222 -6.65 -19.04 -0.56
C GLU A 222 -5.76 -19.60 -1.68
N GLU A 223 -6.36 -20.07 -2.77
CA GLU A 223 -5.62 -20.55 -3.94
C GLU A 223 -4.81 -19.41 -4.59
N ALA A 224 -5.43 -18.24 -4.75
CA ALA A 224 -4.75 -17.06 -5.30
C ALA A 224 -3.58 -16.58 -4.43
N ILE A 225 -3.72 -16.62 -3.10
CA ILE A 225 -2.65 -16.30 -2.15
C ILE A 225 -1.50 -17.30 -2.27
N ALA A 226 -1.80 -18.59 -2.31
CA ALA A 226 -0.77 -19.63 -2.43
C ALA A 226 0.00 -19.53 -3.77
N ASP A 227 -0.72 -19.23 -4.88
CA ASP A 227 -0.10 -18.97 -6.18
C ASP A 227 0.80 -17.72 -6.14
N MET A 228 0.38 -16.66 -5.44
CA MET A 228 1.19 -15.44 -5.30
C MET A 228 2.42 -15.68 -4.42
N GLU A 229 2.31 -16.40 -3.30
CA GLU A 229 3.45 -16.77 -2.46
C GLU A 229 4.51 -17.53 -3.27
N LYS A 230 4.07 -18.51 -4.05
CA LYS A 230 4.95 -19.24 -4.95
C LYS A 230 5.58 -18.31 -6.01
N THR A 231 4.78 -17.45 -6.61
CA THR A 231 5.27 -16.49 -7.62
C THR A 231 6.33 -15.56 -7.06
N VAL A 232 6.17 -15.06 -5.84
CA VAL A 232 7.18 -14.23 -5.18
C VAL A 232 8.47 -15.01 -4.92
N LEU A 233 8.39 -16.27 -4.51
CA LEU A 233 9.57 -17.11 -4.32
C LEU A 233 10.29 -17.43 -5.63
N ASP A 234 9.56 -17.67 -6.72
CA ASP A 234 10.10 -18.01 -8.03
C ASP A 234 10.69 -16.80 -8.77
N ALA A 235 10.00 -15.65 -8.72
CA ALA A 235 10.36 -14.47 -9.51
C ALA A 235 10.76 -13.23 -8.67
N GLY A 236 10.35 -13.14 -7.42
CA GLY A 236 10.61 -12.00 -6.55
C GLY A 236 11.76 -12.20 -5.56
N TRP A 237 12.40 -13.37 -5.51
CA TRP A 237 13.50 -13.66 -4.59
C TRP A 237 14.86 -13.61 -5.29
N ASP A 238 15.82 -12.86 -4.75
CA ASP A 238 17.15 -12.64 -5.33
C ASP A 238 18.28 -13.46 -4.64
N GLY A 239 17.90 -14.46 -3.84
CA GLY A 239 18.83 -15.36 -3.13
C GLY A 239 19.18 -14.90 -1.70
N GLU A 240 19.18 -13.60 -1.42
CA GLU A 240 19.44 -13.01 -0.10
C GLU A 240 18.30 -12.12 0.39
N TRP A 241 17.55 -11.48 -0.53
CA TRP A 241 16.43 -10.58 -0.22
C TRP A 241 15.37 -10.59 -1.31
N PHE A 242 14.21 -9.99 -1.09
CA PHE A 242 13.16 -9.82 -2.08
C PHE A 242 13.47 -8.64 -3.00
N LEU A 243 13.30 -8.84 -4.31
CA LEU A 243 13.40 -7.77 -5.32
C LEU A 243 12.42 -6.64 -5.01
N ARG A 244 12.70 -5.44 -5.52
CA ARG A 244 11.74 -4.34 -5.45
C ARG A 244 10.64 -4.48 -6.49
N ALA A 245 11.03 -4.72 -7.74
CA ALA A 245 10.13 -4.66 -8.88
C ALA A 245 10.79 -5.21 -10.16
N TYR A 246 9.99 -5.28 -11.22
CA TYR A 246 10.46 -5.33 -12.61
C TYR A 246 9.99 -4.07 -13.33
N ASP A 247 10.85 -3.50 -14.20
CA ASP A 247 10.51 -2.35 -15.01
C ASP A 247 9.75 -2.72 -16.30
N HIS A 248 9.39 -1.72 -17.09
CA HIS A 248 8.74 -1.92 -18.39
C HIS A 248 9.52 -2.84 -19.35
N TYR A 249 10.84 -2.81 -19.28
CA TYR A 249 11.73 -3.65 -20.10
C TYR A 249 12.00 -5.02 -19.46
N LYS A 250 11.38 -5.32 -18.32
CA LYS A 250 11.56 -6.55 -17.53
C LYS A 250 12.92 -6.66 -16.85
N ASN A 251 13.61 -5.55 -16.64
CA ASN A 251 14.81 -5.53 -15.83
C ASN A 251 14.43 -5.61 -14.34
N LYS A 252 15.24 -6.31 -13.58
CA LYS A 252 15.10 -6.40 -12.11
C LYS A 252 15.47 -5.07 -11.47
N ILE A 253 14.65 -4.60 -10.55
CA ILE A 253 14.93 -3.45 -9.69
C ILE A 253 15.14 -3.96 -8.27
N GLY A 254 16.17 -3.46 -7.60
CA GLY A 254 16.51 -3.87 -6.25
C GLY A 254 17.26 -5.20 -6.16
N SER A 255 17.80 -5.71 -7.27
CA SER A 255 18.62 -6.92 -7.31
C SER A 255 20.05 -6.64 -6.85
N LYS A 256 20.73 -7.68 -6.37
CA LYS A 256 22.18 -7.66 -6.15
C LYS A 256 22.97 -7.43 -7.44
N GLU A 257 22.38 -7.72 -8.60
CA GLU A 257 22.97 -7.51 -9.94
C GLU A 257 22.91 -6.04 -10.37
N CYS A 258 22.05 -5.21 -9.76
CA CYS A 258 21.98 -3.79 -10.04
C CYS A 258 23.29 -3.09 -9.63
N GLU A 259 23.74 -2.13 -10.42
CA GLU A 259 24.87 -1.28 -10.05
C GLU A 259 24.51 -0.40 -8.86
N ASP A 260 23.35 0.27 -8.96
CA ASP A 260 22.74 1.15 -7.97
C ASP A 260 21.35 0.66 -7.55
N GLY A 261 20.88 1.13 -6.41
CA GLY A 261 19.52 0.83 -5.95
C GLY A 261 19.31 -0.65 -5.63
N LYS A 262 20.26 -1.23 -4.89
CA LYS A 262 20.13 -2.60 -4.36
C LYS A 262 19.25 -2.60 -3.14
N ILE A 263 18.65 -3.72 -2.84
CA ILE A 263 17.77 -3.95 -1.70
C ILE A 263 16.96 -2.71 -1.27
N TYR A 264 15.64 -2.85 -1.30
CA TYR A 264 14.67 -1.86 -0.86
C TYR A 264 13.93 -2.40 0.36
N ILE A 265 13.62 -1.55 1.35
CA ILE A 265 13.00 -1.97 2.61
C ILE A 265 11.55 -2.42 2.44
N GLU A 266 10.78 -1.81 1.53
CA GLU A 266 9.34 -2.02 1.41
C GLU A 266 8.97 -3.48 1.11
N PRO A 267 9.55 -4.17 0.09
CA PRO A 267 9.22 -5.57 -0.15
C PRO A 267 9.72 -6.48 0.97
N GLN A 268 10.84 -6.16 1.64
CA GLN A 268 11.31 -6.95 2.79
C GLN A 268 10.26 -6.91 3.89
N GLY A 269 9.77 -5.73 4.24
CA GLY A 269 8.75 -5.56 5.27
C GLY A 269 7.48 -6.34 4.98
N PHE A 270 6.89 -6.17 3.79
CA PHE A 270 5.62 -6.81 3.47
C PHE A 270 5.72 -8.30 3.21
N CYS A 271 6.76 -8.78 2.52
CA CYS A 271 6.94 -10.22 2.31
C CYS A 271 7.22 -10.95 3.63
N VAL A 272 7.95 -10.33 4.57
CA VAL A 272 8.17 -10.90 5.91
C VAL A 272 6.88 -10.90 6.74
N MET A 273 6.11 -9.80 6.75
CA MET A 273 4.79 -9.75 7.42
C MET A 273 3.78 -10.74 6.82
N ALA A 274 3.92 -11.05 5.54
CA ALA A 274 3.14 -12.05 4.83
C ALA A 274 3.63 -13.49 5.08
N GLU A 275 4.79 -13.67 5.74
CA GLU A 275 5.44 -14.96 6.04
C GLU A 275 5.89 -15.73 4.78
N ILE A 276 6.15 -15.02 3.66
CA ILE A 276 6.55 -15.65 2.40
C ILE A 276 7.93 -16.31 2.54
N GLY A 277 7.98 -17.63 2.36
CA GLY A 277 9.23 -18.41 2.51
C GLY A 277 9.75 -18.47 3.94
N LEU A 278 8.86 -18.31 4.94
CA LEU A 278 9.26 -18.36 6.36
C LEU A 278 9.90 -19.72 6.72
N LYS A 279 9.31 -20.83 6.26
CA LYS A 279 9.80 -22.19 6.55
C LYS A 279 11.11 -22.49 5.82
N GLU A 280 11.31 -21.91 4.67
CA GLU A 280 12.50 -22.04 3.83
C GLU A 280 13.65 -21.12 4.30
N GLY A 281 13.37 -20.22 5.26
CA GLY A 281 14.33 -19.29 5.82
C GLY A 281 14.51 -18.00 5.02
N ASN A 282 13.68 -17.73 3.99
CA ASN A 282 13.77 -16.50 3.17
C ASN A 282 13.51 -15.24 4.01
N CYS A 283 12.50 -15.27 4.88
CA CYS A 283 12.20 -14.15 5.77
C CYS A 283 13.40 -13.80 6.68
N LEU A 284 14.07 -14.79 7.26
CA LEU A 284 15.24 -14.55 8.10
C LEU A 284 16.39 -13.93 7.30
N LYS A 285 16.71 -14.49 6.13
CA LYS A 285 17.76 -13.94 5.25
C LYS A 285 17.45 -12.52 4.79
N ALA A 286 16.18 -12.23 4.48
CA ALA A 286 15.77 -10.88 4.10
C ALA A 286 16.03 -9.88 5.24
N MET A 287 15.70 -10.24 6.49
CA MET A 287 15.95 -9.38 7.66
C MET A 287 17.43 -9.23 7.97
N GLU A 288 18.23 -10.31 7.85
CA GLU A 288 19.69 -10.24 7.97
C GLU A 288 20.28 -9.30 6.89
N SER A 289 19.73 -9.32 5.69
CA SER A 289 20.14 -8.42 4.61
C SER A 289 19.76 -6.96 4.88
N VAL A 290 18.58 -6.71 5.48
CA VAL A 290 18.19 -5.38 5.94
C VAL A 290 19.17 -4.86 6.99
N GLU A 291 19.48 -5.65 8.03
CA GLU A 291 20.44 -5.30 9.06
C GLU A 291 21.83 -5.00 8.45
N LYS A 292 22.28 -5.83 7.53
CA LYS A 292 23.60 -5.71 6.93
C LYS A 292 23.76 -4.51 6.00
N TYR A 293 22.73 -4.19 5.21
CA TYR A 293 22.85 -3.25 4.10
C TYR A 293 22.08 -1.94 4.29
N LEU A 294 21.02 -1.93 5.09
CA LEU A 294 20.14 -0.77 5.26
C LEU A 294 20.22 -0.14 6.66
N ASP A 295 20.73 -0.87 7.66
CA ASP A 295 20.86 -0.31 9.01
C ASP A 295 22.04 0.68 9.06
N THR A 296 21.78 1.85 9.63
CA THR A 296 22.76 2.92 9.81
C THR A 296 22.67 3.50 11.23
N LYS A 297 23.65 4.28 11.63
CA LYS A 297 23.60 5.00 12.93
C LYS A 297 22.40 5.96 13.05
N TYR A 298 21.70 6.24 11.97
CA TYR A 298 20.52 7.11 11.94
C TYR A 298 19.20 6.34 11.78
N GLY A 299 19.25 5.02 11.68
CA GLY A 299 18.13 4.13 11.42
C GLY A 299 18.22 3.45 10.06
N ILE A 300 17.16 2.77 9.69
CA ILE A 300 17.08 2.02 8.44
C ILE A 300 16.79 2.97 7.28
N VAL A 301 17.63 2.91 6.23
CA VAL A 301 17.45 3.66 5.00
C VAL A 301 16.52 2.93 4.04
N LEU A 302 15.89 3.67 3.12
CA LEU A 302 14.90 3.14 2.17
C LEU A 302 15.49 2.09 1.23
N LEU A 303 16.70 2.34 0.73
CA LEU A 303 17.42 1.48 -0.23
C LEU A 303 18.92 1.66 -0.09
N LEU A 304 19.69 0.67 -0.54
CA LEU A 304 21.13 0.81 -0.65
C LEU A 304 21.48 1.52 -1.97
N SER A 305 21.92 2.76 -1.88
CA SER A 305 22.27 3.62 -2.99
C SER A 305 23.70 4.17 -2.84
N LEU A 306 24.35 4.54 -3.92
CA LEU A 306 25.68 5.14 -3.92
C LEU A 306 25.79 6.39 -3.06
N ILE A 307 24.73 7.17 -2.92
CA ILE A 307 24.75 8.35 -2.03
C ILE A 307 24.92 7.99 -0.55
N HIS A 308 24.59 6.77 -0.17
CA HIS A 308 24.81 6.28 1.20
C HIS A 308 26.21 5.68 1.39
N ILE A 309 26.90 5.32 0.30
CA ILE A 309 28.24 4.72 0.30
C ILE A 309 29.32 5.78 0.11
N SER A 310 29.08 6.75 -0.77
CA SER A 310 29.99 7.88 -1.03
C SER A 310 29.73 9.02 -0.06
N GLU A 311 30.02 8.79 1.14
CA GLU A 311 29.82 9.48 2.32
C GLU A 311 30.07 10.97 2.40
N PRO A 312 29.50 11.61 3.43
CA PRO A 312 29.51 13.05 3.72
C PRO A 312 30.87 13.71 3.98
N THR A 313 31.97 13.01 3.89
CA THR A 313 33.32 13.61 4.04
C THR A 313 33.64 14.71 3.05
N ARG A 314 32.89 14.83 1.94
CA ARG A 314 33.08 15.94 0.97
C ARG A 314 32.29 17.21 1.29
N LEU A 315 31.32 17.17 2.18
CA LEU A 315 30.54 18.36 2.57
C LEU A 315 31.16 19.20 3.70
N LEU A 316 32.26 18.73 4.30
CA LEU A 316 33.00 19.47 5.35
C LEU A 316 34.23 20.20 4.82
N SER A 317 34.39 20.27 3.49
CA SER A 317 35.54 20.97 2.87
C SER A 317 35.16 22.15 1.99
N ILE A 318 34.03 22.83 2.32
CA ILE A 318 33.69 24.15 1.75
C ILE A 318 33.65 25.17 2.88
#